data_a5935e8df889198acc85bd6b39499888
#
_entry.id   a5935e8df889198acc85bd6b39499888
#
_cell.length_a   1.000
_cell.length_b   1.000
_cell.length_c   1.000
_cell.angle_alpha   90.00
_cell.angle_beta   90.00
_cell.angle_gamma   90.00
#
_symmetry.space_group_name_H-M   'P 1'
#
loop_
_entity.id
_entity.type
_entity.pdbx_description
1 polymer ?
#
loop_
_entity_poly.entity_id
_entity_poly.type
_entity_poly.pdbx_seq_one_letter_code
_entity_poly.pdbx_strand_id
1 'polypeptide(L)' 'MLHNEARKMILEAYDKGVSVKELAKCFSVNTCSICRLLKRRHETGSYET' A
#
# COMPACT_ATOMS: atom_id res chain seq x y z
N MET A 1 -4.28 -12.11 -1.60
CA MET A 1 -3.56 -11.30 -0.60
C MET A 1 -2.23 -10.86 -1.12
N LEU A 2 -1.80 -9.68 -0.73
CA LEU A 2 -0.51 -9.15 -1.15
C LEU A 2 0.60 -9.69 -0.27
N HIS A 3 1.74 -9.97 -0.90
CA HIS A 3 2.94 -10.33 -0.16
C HIS A 3 3.47 -9.13 0.63
N ASN A 4 4.21 -9.40 1.68
CA ASN A 4 4.80 -8.33 2.48
C ASN A 4 5.71 -7.43 1.66
N GLU A 5 6.43 -8.02 0.71
CA GLU A 5 7.29 -7.24 -0.18
C GLU A 5 6.48 -6.26 -1.03
N ALA A 6 5.37 -6.73 -1.59
CA ALA A 6 4.50 -5.88 -2.39
C ALA A 6 3.92 -4.75 -1.53
N ARG A 7 3.51 -5.07 -0.32
CA ARG A 7 3.00 -4.06 0.61
C ARG A 7 4.04 -2.99 0.91
N LYS A 8 5.26 -3.44 1.16
CA LYS A 8 6.36 -2.53 1.43
C LYS A 8 6.61 -1.61 0.24
N MET A 9 6.65 -2.16 -0.96
CA MET A 9 6.86 -1.38 -2.17
C MET A 9 5.76 -0.35 -2.38
N ILE A 10 4.53 -0.73 -2.13
CA ILE A 10 3.39 0.19 -2.25
C ILE A 10 3.55 1.35 -1.27
N LEU A 11 3.87 1.05 -0.03
CA LEU A 11 4.02 2.08 0.99
C LEU A 11 5.20 2.99 0.70
N GLU A 12 6.31 2.44 0.23
CA GLU A 12 7.46 3.25 -0.16
C GLU A 12 7.13 4.19 -1.31
N ALA A 13 6.45 3.69 -2.31
CA ALA A 13 6.04 4.51 -3.45
C ALA A 13 5.07 5.60 -3.01
N TYR A 14 4.17 5.28 -2.11
CA TYR A 14 3.24 6.26 -1.57
C TYR A 14 3.99 7.38 -0.84
N ASP A 15 4.98 7.01 -0.05
CA ASP A 15 5.81 7.99 0.67
C ASP A 15 6.58 8.89 -0.28
N LYS A 16 6.90 8.40 -1.47
CA LYS A 16 7.59 9.18 -2.49
C LYS A 16 6.66 10.13 -3.23
N GLY A 17 5.36 10.03 -2.99
CA GLY A 17 4.41 10.94 -3.61
C GLY A 17 3.51 10.31 -4.66
N VAL A 18 3.61 9.01 -4.86
CA VAL A 18 2.76 8.31 -5.83
C VAL A 18 1.35 8.19 -5.26
N SER A 19 0.35 8.50 -6.07
CA SER A 19 -1.04 8.45 -5.63
C SER A 19 -1.55 7.02 -5.50
N VAL A 20 -2.62 6.86 -4.72
CA VAL A 20 -3.25 5.55 -4.52
C VAL A 20 -3.73 4.98 -5.86
N LYS A 21 -4.30 5.82 -6.72
CA LYS A 21 -4.75 5.39 -8.03
C LYS A 21 -3.62 4.84 -8.87
N GLU A 22 -2.50 5.53 -8.84
CA GLU A 22 -1.30 5.09 -9.57
C GLU A 22 -0.80 3.77 -9.04
N LEU A 23 -0.75 3.63 -7.74
CA LEU A 23 -0.32 2.39 -7.10
C LEU A 23 -1.22 1.23 -7.46
N ALA A 24 -2.54 1.45 -7.42
CA ALA A 24 -3.49 0.42 -7.78
C ALA A 24 -3.28 -0.04 -9.22
N LYS A 25 -2.99 0.89 -10.10
CA LYS A 25 -2.74 0.59 -11.50
C LYS A 25 -1.44 -0.17 -11.70
N CYS A 26 -0.39 0.32 -11.06
CA CYS A 26 0.95 -0.28 -11.20
C CYS A 26 1.03 -1.70 -10.63
N PHE A 27 0.33 -1.94 -9.55
CA PHE A 27 0.37 -3.24 -8.88
C PHE A 27 -0.82 -4.13 -9.21
N SER A 28 -1.71 -3.67 -10.08
CA SER A 28 -2.91 -4.42 -10.46
C SER A 28 -3.74 -4.84 -9.26
N VAL A 29 -3.90 -3.94 -8.31
CA VAL A 29 -4.70 -4.20 -7.10
C VAL A 29 -5.79 -3.14 -6.98
N ASN A 30 -6.78 -3.40 -6.14
CA ASN A 30 -7.84 -2.44 -5.89
C ASN A 30 -7.35 -1.31 -5.00
N THR A 31 -7.91 -0.11 -5.23
CA THR A 31 -7.59 1.03 -4.39
C THR A 31 -7.96 0.75 -2.92
N CYS A 32 -9.00 -0.03 -2.71
CA CYS A 32 -9.41 -0.41 -1.36
C CYS A 32 -8.31 -1.17 -0.62
N SER A 33 -7.60 -2.04 -1.33
CA SER A 33 -6.49 -2.78 -0.73
C SER A 33 -5.39 -1.84 -0.27
N ILE A 34 -5.08 -0.85 -1.09
CA ILE A 34 -4.07 0.13 -0.75
C ILE A 34 -4.52 1.00 0.41
N CYS A 35 -5.78 1.42 0.41
CA CYS A 35 -6.33 2.20 1.51
C CYS A 35 -6.24 1.44 2.83
N ARG A 36 -6.53 0.15 2.81
CA ARG A 36 -6.43 -0.69 4.00
C ARG A 36 -4.99 -0.77 4.50
N LEU A 37 -4.05 -0.89 3.58
CA LEU A 37 -2.64 -0.92 3.93
C LEU A 37 -2.22 0.36 4.61
N LEU A 38 -2.60 1.49 4.04
CA LEU A 38 -2.26 2.79 4.60
C LEU A 38 -2.88 2.99 5.97
N LYS A 39 -4.12 2.58 6.11
CA LYS A 39 -4.83 2.68 7.38
C LYS A 39 -4.16 1.84 8.46
N ARG A 40 -3.80 0.61 8.11
CA ARG A 40 -3.14 -0.29 9.05
C ARG A 40 -1.79 0.26 9.48
N ARG A 41 -1.03 0.78 8.51
CA ARG A 41 0.25 1.41 8.81
C ARG A 41 0.07 2.58 9.77
N HIS A 42 -0.96 3.38 9.54
CA HIS A 42 -1.24 4.54 10.39
C HIS A 42 -1.60 4.12 11.82
N GLU A 43 -2.39 3.07 11.95
CA GLU A 43 -2.84 2.60 13.27
C GLU A 43 -1.75 1.85 14.02
N THR A 44 -1.02 0.99 13.36
CA THR A 44 -0.05 0.10 14.01
C THR A 44 1.40 0.46 13.72
N GLY A 45 1.64 1.31 12.74
CA GLY A 45 2.98 1.65 12.32
C GLY A 45 3.68 0.53 11.57
N SER A 46 2.94 -0.50 11.16
CA SER A 46 3.50 -1.66 10.48
C SER A 46 2.68 -2.03 9.27
N TYR A 47 3.35 -2.54 8.25
CA TYR A 47 2.68 -3.05 7.05
C TYR A 47 2.48 -4.56 7.11
N GLU A 48 2.95 -5.20 8.14
CA GLU A 48 2.79 -6.64 8.34
C GLU A 48 1.52 -6.94 9.13
N THR A 49 0.92 -8.05 8.81
CA THR A 49 -0.25 -8.52 9.57
C THR A 49 0.15 -9.17 10.87
#